data_2e05b20b00a03478587bcc88471bd67a
#
_entry.id   2e05b20b00a03478587bcc88471bd67a
#
_cell.length_a   1.000
_cell.length_b   1.000
_cell.length_c   1.000
_cell.angle_alpha   90.00
_cell.angle_beta   90.00
_cell.angle_gamma   90.00
#
_symmetry.space_group_name_H-M   'P 1'
#
loop_
_entity.id
_entity.type
_entity.pdbx_description
1 polymer ?
#
loop_
_entity_poly.entity_id
_entity_poly.type
_entity_poly.pdbx_seq_one_letter_code
_entity_poly.pdbx_strand_id
1 'polypeptide(L)'
;AQDPDMAFDPDIDPDFLVDAWESWTGNPLEIPDDVKYIFDRATDELIGEPYNYEAIAILGTQVVAGTNYCFLCRKISYETGETIGYTLVYVFYSLNDDVELLNEQDIVFAPDATSPKVAESTDANGEILPGAWVNWAADPLDIPENVKAAFDKALEGLVGHTYEQIAILGTQVVSGMNYC
;
A
#
# COMPACT_ATOMS: atom_id res chain seq x y z
N ALA A 1 11.99 -34.45 -18.49
CA ALA A 1 11.69 -35.26 -17.34
C ALA A 1 12.02 -34.39 -16.13
N GLN A 2 11.01 -33.89 -15.41
CA GLN A 2 11.17 -33.22 -14.13
C GLN A 2 11.47 -34.28 -13.08
N ASP A 3 12.49 -34.03 -12.29
CA ASP A 3 12.87 -34.87 -11.15
C ASP A 3 11.79 -34.72 -10.07
N PRO A 4 11.08 -35.78 -9.67
CA PRO A 4 10.00 -35.71 -8.68
C PRO A 4 10.48 -35.72 -7.22
N ASP A 5 11.79 -35.58 -6.97
CA ASP A 5 12.39 -35.72 -5.63
C ASP A 5 12.98 -34.42 -5.07
N MET A 6 12.38 -33.26 -5.39
CA MET A 6 12.58 -32.09 -4.56
C MET A 6 11.69 -32.18 -3.32
N ALA A 7 11.99 -33.11 -2.44
CA ALA A 7 11.50 -33.12 -1.09
C ALA A 7 12.00 -31.84 -0.39
N PHE A 8 11.10 -31.11 0.23
CA PHE A 8 11.39 -29.99 1.12
C PHE A 8 12.43 -30.49 2.16
N ASP A 9 13.64 -29.91 2.09
CA ASP A 9 14.70 -30.22 3.04
C ASP A 9 14.38 -29.51 4.36
N PRO A 10 14.04 -30.23 5.44
CA PRO A 10 13.70 -29.63 6.73
C PRO A 10 14.91 -29.04 7.46
N ASP A 11 16.12 -29.23 6.93
CA ASP A 11 17.39 -28.68 7.48
C ASP A 11 17.81 -27.37 6.79
N ILE A 12 17.00 -26.81 5.89
CA ILE A 12 17.23 -25.44 5.42
C ILE A 12 16.91 -24.51 6.59
N ASP A 13 17.99 -23.90 7.11
CA ASP A 13 17.94 -22.84 8.11
C ASP A 13 16.92 -21.77 7.65
N PRO A 14 15.82 -21.51 8.40
CA PRO A 14 14.85 -20.50 8.03
C PRO A 14 15.45 -19.10 7.89
N ASP A 15 16.66 -18.85 8.42
CA ASP A 15 17.41 -17.60 8.24
C ASP A 15 18.04 -17.48 6.83
N PHE A 16 17.90 -18.48 5.95
CA PHE A 16 18.51 -18.49 4.61
C PHE A 16 17.54 -18.23 3.46
N LEU A 17 16.38 -17.61 3.72
CA LEU A 17 15.50 -17.06 2.69
C LEU A 17 16.01 -15.68 2.25
N VAL A 18 17.24 -15.62 1.77
CA VAL A 18 17.74 -14.50 0.97
C VAL A 18 16.80 -14.40 -0.23
N ASP A 19 16.28 -13.22 -0.53
CA ASP A 19 15.36 -12.91 -1.63
C ASP A 19 13.84 -13.10 -1.40
N ALA A 20 13.39 -13.55 -0.23
CA ALA A 20 11.97 -13.56 0.08
C ALA A 20 11.52 -12.22 0.71
N TRP A 21 10.33 -11.74 0.34
CA TRP A 21 9.67 -10.66 1.06
C TRP A 21 9.12 -11.17 2.39
N GLU A 22 9.44 -10.45 3.45
CA GLU A 22 8.90 -10.68 4.79
C GLU A 22 7.96 -9.55 5.19
N SER A 23 6.83 -9.89 5.82
CA SER A 23 5.95 -8.89 6.38
C SER A 23 6.66 -8.10 7.49
N TRP A 24 6.39 -6.80 7.58
CA TRP A 24 6.89 -5.99 8.69
C TRP A 24 6.42 -6.55 10.04
N THR A 25 7.35 -6.77 10.96
CA THR A 25 7.06 -7.43 12.25
C THR A 25 6.65 -6.47 13.36
N GLY A 26 6.85 -5.17 13.17
CA GLY A 26 6.44 -4.11 14.10
C GLY A 26 5.04 -3.56 13.78
N ASN A 27 4.65 -2.48 14.46
CA ASN A 27 3.48 -1.71 14.08
C ASN A 27 3.73 -1.06 12.71
N PRO A 28 2.96 -1.40 11.65
CA PRO A 28 3.22 -0.87 10.31
C PRO A 28 3.05 0.66 10.22
N LEU A 29 2.28 1.27 11.12
CA LEU A 29 2.06 2.72 11.18
C LEU A 29 3.19 3.48 11.90
N GLU A 30 4.06 2.78 12.60
CA GLU A 30 5.21 3.34 13.31
C GLU A 30 6.48 3.11 12.49
N ILE A 31 6.65 3.91 11.41
CA ILE A 31 7.84 3.83 10.57
C ILE A 31 9.04 4.37 11.37
N PRO A 32 10.10 3.57 11.59
CA PRO A 32 11.31 4.05 12.27
C PRO A 32 11.95 5.24 11.56
N ASP A 33 12.56 6.16 12.32
CA ASP A 33 13.14 7.41 11.78
C ASP A 33 14.22 7.15 10.72
N ASP A 34 15.04 6.12 10.90
CA ASP A 34 16.08 5.71 9.94
C ASP A 34 15.47 5.16 8.63
N VAL A 35 14.40 4.39 8.73
CA VAL A 35 13.66 3.86 7.58
C VAL A 35 12.90 4.98 6.87
N LYS A 36 12.31 5.92 7.63
CA LYS A 36 11.68 7.10 7.06
C LYS A 36 12.69 7.97 6.32
N TYR A 37 13.89 8.15 6.85
CA TYR A 37 14.96 8.90 6.20
C TYR A 37 15.37 8.25 4.86
N ILE A 38 15.43 6.92 4.79
CA ILE A 38 15.69 6.18 3.54
C ILE A 38 14.56 6.44 2.52
N PHE A 39 13.30 6.38 2.96
CA PHE A 39 12.14 6.67 2.12
C PHE A 39 12.17 8.09 1.56
N ASP A 40 12.40 9.09 2.43
CA ASP A 40 12.45 10.50 2.04
C ASP A 40 13.55 10.74 0.99
N ARG A 41 14.75 10.15 1.16
CA ARG A 41 15.85 10.23 0.18
C ARG A 41 15.48 9.60 -1.17
N ALA A 42 14.80 8.45 -1.18
CA ALA A 42 14.41 7.78 -2.40
C ALA A 42 13.37 8.59 -3.19
N THR A 43 12.48 9.27 -2.49
CA THR A 43 11.38 10.04 -3.11
C THR A 43 11.74 11.48 -3.45
N ASP A 44 12.78 12.04 -2.82
CA ASP A 44 13.31 13.38 -3.15
C ASP A 44 13.88 13.44 -4.59
N GLU A 45 14.26 12.30 -5.18
CA GLU A 45 14.76 12.22 -6.56
C GLU A 45 13.65 12.35 -7.63
N LEU A 46 12.38 12.34 -7.25
CA LEU A 46 11.21 12.49 -8.15
C LEU A 46 11.01 13.95 -8.60
N ILE A 47 12.12 14.63 -8.95
CA ILE A 47 12.10 16.02 -9.40
C ILE A 47 11.38 16.12 -10.75
N GLY A 48 10.24 16.81 -10.76
CA GLY A 48 9.46 17.08 -11.98
C GLY A 48 8.13 16.34 -12.07
N GLU A 49 7.86 15.40 -11.18
CA GLU A 49 6.54 14.81 -11.05
C GLU A 49 5.55 15.83 -10.43
N PRO A 50 4.26 15.79 -10.82
CA PRO A 50 3.26 16.74 -10.31
C PRO A 50 2.75 16.41 -8.89
N TYR A 51 3.35 15.44 -8.22
CA TYR A 51 2.95 14.94 -6.90
C TYR A 51 4.16 14.56 -6.05
N ASN A 52 3.93 14.42 -4.75
CA ASN A 52 4.86 13.78 -3.82
C ASN A 52 4.20 12.55 -3.18
N TYR A 53 5.03 11.74 -2.53
CA TYR A 53 4.58 10.60 -1.73
C TYR A 53 4.60 10.96 -0.25
N GLU A 54 3.57 10.49 0.46
CA GLU A 54 3.54 10.43 1.92
C GLU A 54 3.39 8.97 2.34
N ALA A 55 4.40 8.44 3.06
CA ALA A 55 4.34 7.09 3.59
C ALA A 55 3.31 7.00 4.72
N ILE A 56 2.34 6.11 4.56
CA ILE A 56 1.29 5.79 5.54
C ILE A 56 1.74 4.66 6.45
N ALA A 57 2.33 3.61 5.85
CA ALA A 57 2.73 2.41 6.55
C ALA A 57 3.93 1.74 5.87
N ILE A 58 4.71 1.01 6.66
CA ILE A 58 5.69 0.06 6.15
C ILE A 58 5.08 -1.34 6.18
N LEU A 59 5.08 -2.02 5.02
CA LEU A 59 4.40 -3.31 4.86
C LEU A 59 5.32 -4.50 4.95
N GLY A 60 6.57 -4.34 4.50
CA GLY A 60 7.50 -5.45 4.48
C GLY A 60 8.90 -5.05 4.06
N THR A 61 9.80 -6.02 4.22
CA THR A 61 11.21 -5.92 3.86
C THR A 61 11.67 -7.14 3.08
N GLN A 62 12.76 -6.99 2.34
CA GLN A 62 13.43 -8.08 1.66
C GLN A 62 14.94 -7.90 1.82
N VAL A 63 15.60 -8.91 2.37
CA VAL A 63 17.07 -8.90 2.52
C VAL A 63 17.73 -9.35 1.23
N VAL A 64 18.56 -8.48 0.68
CA VAL A 64 19.34 -8.70 -0.54
C VAL A 64 20.81 -8.30 -0.27
N ALA A 65 21.54 -7.77 -1.25
CA ALA A 65 22.81 -7.08 -1.00
C ALA A 65 22.60 -5.67 -0.40
N GLY A 66 21.72 -5.57 0.57
CA GLY A 66 21.15 -4.41 1.22
C GLY A 66 19.78 -4.78 1.73
N THR A 67 18.84 -3.84 1.75
CA THR A 67 17.46 -4.08 2.15
C THR A 67 16.50 -3.39 1.20
N ASN A 68 15.52 -4.12 0.71
CA ASN A 68 14.36 -3.53 0.06
C ASN A 68 13.26 -3.29 1.09
N TYR A 69 12.58 -2.18 0.97
CA TYR A 69 11.42 -1.79 1.78
C TYR A 69 10.19 -1.61 0.89
N CYS A 70 9.03 -2.02 1.39
CA CYS A 70 7.73 -1.78 0.75
C CYS A 70 6.88 -0.88 1.64
N PHE A 71 6.47 0.26 1.10
CA PHE A 71 5.62 1.24 1.78
C PHE A 71 4.26 1.34 1.11
N LEU A 72 3.21 1.47 1.93
CA LEU A 72 1.93 2.01 1.49
C LEU A 72 2.01 3.53 1.55
N CYS A 73 1.73 4.19 0.43
CA CYS A 73 1.86 5.63 0.30
C CYS A 73 0.58 6.26 -0.26
N ARG A 74 0.38 7.53 0.08
CA ARG A 74 -0.58 8.41 -0.57
C ARG A 74 0.17 9.34 -1.53
N LYS A 75 -0.37 9.51 -2.75
CA LYS A 75 0.08 10.50 -3.72
C LYS A 75 -0.64 11.81 -3.47
N ILE A 76 0.11 12.89 -3.27
CA ILE A 76 -0.44 14.22 -2.99
C ILE A 76 -0.04 15.15 -4.12
N SER A 77 -1.04 15.78 -4.77
CA SER A 77 -0.80 16.77 -5.81
C SER A 77 -0.10 18.01 -5.27
N TYR A 78 0.98 18.45 -5.93
CA TYR A 78 1.64 19.73 -5.60
C TYR A 78 0.76 20.94 -5.90
N GLU A 79 -0.15 20.82 -6.89
CA GLU A 79 -1.01 21.93 -7.30
C GLU A 79 -2.15 22.17 -6.31
N THR A 80 -2.80 21.09 -5.85
CA THR A 80 -4.01 21.19 -5.03
C THR A 80 -3.82 20.83 -3.57
N GLY A 81 -2.72 20.11 -3.23
CA GLY A 81 -2.51 19.53 -1.91
C GLY A 81 -3.44 18.35 -1.58
N GLU A 82 -4.21 17.90 -2.56
CA GLU A 82 -5.18 16.81 -2.38
C GLU A 82 -4.59 15.45 -2.67
N THR A 83 -5.14 14.41 -2.05
CA THR A 83 -4.82 13.02 -2.35
C THR A 83 -5.35 12.66 -3.74
N ILE A 84 -4.45 12.30 -4.65
CA ILE A 84 -4.79 11.89 -6.03
C ILE A 84 -4.74 10.38 -6.25
N GLY A 85 -4.26 9.61 -5.28
CA GLY A 85 -4.20 8.17 -5.33
C GLY A 85 -3.41 7.55 -4.19
N TYR A 86 -3.38 6.23 -4.19
CA TYR A 86 -2.56 5.42 -3.28
C TYR A 86 -1.69 4.47 -4.09
N THR A 87 -0.51 4.18 -3.57
CA THR A 87 0.49 3.37 -4.27
C THR A 87 1.33 2.57 -3.29
N LEU A 88 1.84 1.43 -3.73
CA LEU A 88 2.96 0.76 -3.08
C LEU A 88 4.25 1.32 -3.66
N VAL A 89 5.15 1.75 -2.79
CA VAL A 89 6.48 2.27 -3.15
C VAL A 89 7.54 1.32 -2.64
N TYR A 90 8.42 0.90 -3.54
CA TYR A 90 9.52 -0.03 -3.25
C TYR A 90 10.83 0.71 -3.30
N VAL A 91 11.59 0.67 -2.21
CA VAL A 91 12.86 1.39 -2.04
C VAL A 91 13.96 0.40 -1.71
N PHE A 92 15.10 0.52 -2.38
CA PHE A 92 16.33 -0.19 -2.04
C PHE A 92 17.27 0.68 -1.23
N TYR A 93 17.87 0.10 -0.21
CA TYR A 93 18.94 0.68 0.57
C TYR A 93 20.16 -0.25 0.56
N SER A 94 21.26 0.23 -0.01
CA SER A 94 22.48 -0.55 -0.15
C SER A 94 23.32 -0.57 1.13
N LEU A 95 24.27 -1.50 1.20
CA LEU A 95 25.26 -1.56 2.28
C LEU A 95 26.26 -0.38 2.25
N ASN A 96 26.28 0.41 1.17
CA ASN A 96 27.16 1.57 0.99
C ASN A 96 26.43 2.92 1.20
N ASP A 97 25.24 2.89 1.80
CA ASP A 97 24.39 4.07 2.03
C ASP A 97 23.79 4.69 0.75
N ASP A 98 23.74 3.94 -0.36
CA ASP A 98 23.01 4.36 -1.55
C ASP A 98 21.53 4.02 -1.41
N VAL A 99 20.66 4.88 -1.93
CA VAL A 99 19.20 4.70 -1.91
C VAL A 99 18.68 4.77 -3.33
N GLU A 100 17.75 3.91 -3.69
CA GLU A 100 17.12 3.86 -5.01
C GLU A 100 15.62 3.58 -4.90
N LEU A 101 14.81 4.33 -5.64
CA LEU A 101 13.40 4.03 -5.88
C LEU A 101 13.32 2.89 -6.91
N LEU A 102 12.98 1.69 -6.48
CA LEU A 102 12.94 0.52 -7.36
C LEU A 102 11.70 0.48 -8.26
N ASN A 103 10.55 0.73 -7.66
CA ASN A 103 9.26 0.59 -8.33
C ASN A 103 8.17 1.32 -7.57
N GLU A 104 7.10 1.64 -8.29
CA GLU A 104 5.83 2.08 -7.74
C GLU A 104 4.69 1.28 -8.37
N GLN A 105 3.69 0.95 -7.57
CA GLN A 105 2.52 0.21 -8.01
C GLN A 105 1.25 0.85 -7.49
N ASP A 106 0.51 1.51 -8.38
CA ASP A 106 -0.75 2.15 -8.02
C ASP A 106 -1.78 1.13 -7.52
N ILE A 107 -2.47 1.50 -6.43
CA ILE A 107 -3.57 0.73 -5.89
C ILE A 107 -4.83 1.13 -6.66
N VAL A 108 -5.38 0.16 -7.39
CA VAL A 108 -6.61 0.32 -8.16
C VAL A 108 -7.76 -0.32 -7.38
N PHE A 109 -8.75 0.48 -7.00
CA PHE A 109 -9.90 0.01 -6.20
C PHE A 109 -10.92 -0.84 -6.99
N ALA A 110 -10.76 -0.95 -8.30
CA ALA A 110 -11.65 -1.73 -9.14
C ALA A 110 -10.93 -2.95 -9.72
N PRO A 111 -11.34 -4.17 -9.37
CA PRO A 111 -10.78 -5.40 -9.97
C PRO A 111 -11.27 -5.63 -11.41
N ASP A 112 -12.17 -4.80 -11.92
CA ASP A 112 -12.79 -4.95 -13.23
C ASP A 112 -12.35 -3.82 -14.16
N ALA A 113 -11.81 -4.18 -15.33
CA ALA A 113 -11.32 -3.25 -16.36
C ALA A 113 -12.40 -2.30 -16.93
N THR A 114 -13.66 -2.45 -16.48
CA THR A 114 -14.80 -1.63 -16.86
C THR A 114 -15.12 -0.54 -15.85
N SER A 115 -14.50 -0.54 -14.67
CA SER A 115 -14.70 0.53 -13.68
C SER A 115 -13.86 1.75 -14.06
N PRO A 116 -14.43 2.96 -14.06
CA PRO A 116 -13.69 4.17 -14.38
C PRO A 116 -12.52 4.36 -13.38
N LYS A 117 -11.39 4.82 -13.90
CA LYS A 117 -10.27 5.25 -13.05
C LYS A 117 -10.79 6.34 -12.10
N VAL A 118 -10.18 6.45 -10.92
CA VAL A 118 -10.57 7.45 -9.90
C VAL A 118 -10.69 8.86 -10.48
N ALA A 119 -9.86 9.22 -11.46
CA ALA A 119 -9.91 10.48 -12.19
C ALA A 119 -11.16 10.65 -13.09
N GLU A 120 -11.92 9.58 -13.36
CA GLU A 120 -13.15 9.57 -14.18
C GLU A 120 -14.39 9.35 -13.32
N SER A 121 -14.27 9.47 -12.00
CA SER A 121 -15.36 9.24 -11.04
C SER A 121 -16.36 10.39 -10.94
N THR A 122 -16.16 11.46 -11.72
CA THR A 122 -17.06 12.61 -11.79
C THR A 122 -17.61 12.80 -13.19
N ASP A 123 -18.84 13.32 -13.28
CA ASP A 123 -19.43 13.75 -14.54
C ASP A 123 -18.82 15.07 -15.04
N ALA A 124 -19.30 15.57 -16.19
CA ALA A 124 -18.86 16.85 -16.79
C ALA A 124 -19.11 18.08 -15.89
N ASN A 125 -19.91 17.93 -14.82
CA ASN A 125 -20.22 18.99 -13.85
C ASN A 125 -19.42 18.84 -12.54
N GLY A 126 -18.56 17.80 -12.44
CA GLY A 126 -17.81 17.50 -11.24
C GLY A 126 -18.59 16.70 -10.18
N GLU A 127 -19.76 16.15 -10.51
CA GLU A 127 -20.54 15.31 -9.60
C GLU A 127 -20.02 13.86 -9.63
N ILE A 128 -19.93 13.23 -8.45
CA ILE A 128 -19.47 11.84 -8.32
C ILE A 128 -20.47 10.90 -8.99
N LEU A 129 -20.00 10.09 -9.93
CA LEU A 129 -20.81 9.10 -10.61
C LEU A 129 -21.25 7.99 -9.64
N PRO A 130 -22.53 7.61 -9.58
CA PRO A 130 -23.00 6.49 -8.79
C PRO A 130 -22.25 5.20 -9.17
N GLY A 131 -21.70 4.49 -8.17
CA GLY A 131 -20.91 3.28 -8.37
C GLY A 131 -19.44 3.50 -8.68
N ALA A 132 -18.96 4.75 -8.75
CA ALA A 132 -17.54 5.04 -8.85
C ALA A 132 -16.85 4.94 -7.47
N TRP A 133 -15.61 4.48 -7.47
CA TRP A 133 -14.74 4.58 -6.32
C TRP A 133 -14.16 5.99 -6.20
N VAL A 134 -14.09 6.50 -4.99
CA VAL A 134 -13.53 7.82 -4.68
C VAL A 134 -12.45 7.64 -3.62
N ASN A 135 -11.31 8.33 -3.80
CA ASN A 135 -10.27 8.37 -2.78
C ASN A 135 -10.84 8.92 -1.45
N TRP A 136 -10.36 8.36 -0.34
CA TRP A 136 -10.68 8.91 0.97
C TRP A 136 -10.06 10.30 1.11
N ALA A 137 -10.90 11.30 1.37
CA ALA A 137 -10.47 12.71 1.36
C ALA A 137 -9.87 13.17 2.70
N ALA A 138 -10.17 12.46 3.80
CA ALA A 138 -9.64 12.78 5.12
C ALA A 138 -8.33 12.01 5.39
N ASP A 139 -7.83 12.08 6.62
CA ASP A 139 -6.69 11.28 7.05
C ASP A 139 -7.04 9.79 6.93
N PRO A 140 -6.29 8.98 6.16
CA PRO A 140 -6.56 7.55 5.98
C PRO A 140 -6.41 6.75 7.28
N LEU A 141 -5.69 7.27 8.27
CA LEU A 141 -5.50 6.63 9.58
C LEU A 141 -6.64 6.95 10.56
N ASP A 142 -7.41 8.01 10.32
CA ASP A 142 -8.58 8.35 11.13
C ASP A 142 -9.82 7.60 10.61
N ILE A 143 -9.86 6.30 10.89
CA ILE A 143 -10.95 5.42 10.44
C ILE A 143 -12.19 5.65 11.31
N PRO A 144 -13.33 6.10 10.73
CA PRO A 144 -14.56 6.33 11.48
C PRO A 144 -15.11 5.05 12.14
N GLU A 145 -15.75 5.18 13.30
CA GLU A 145 -16.29 4.06 14.06
C GLU A 145 -17.31 3.21 13.29
N ASN A 146 -18.13 3.84 12.43
CA ASN A 146 -19.06 3.12 11.58
C ASN A 146 -18.35 2.28 10.51
N VAL A 147 -17.18 2.69 10.04
CA VAL A 147 -16.35 1.93 9.09
C VAL A 147 -15.69 0.75 9.81
N LYS A 148 -15.15 0.97 11.01
CA LYS A 148 -14.61 -0.10 11.86
C LYS A 148 -15.68 -1.17 12.13
N ALA A 149 -16.89 -0.74 12.54
CA ALA A 149 -17.99 -1.65 12.78
C ALA A 149 -18.43 -2.41 11.53
N ALA A 150 -18.38 -1.79 10.35
CA ALA A 150 -18.68 -2.46 9.09
C ALA A 150 -17.64 -3.53 8.75
N PHE A 151 -16.36 -3.24 8.99
CA PHE A 151 -15.25 -4.17 8.81
C PHE A 151 -15.37 -5.36 9.75
N ASP A 152 -15.56 -5.12 11.06
CA ASP A 152 -15.72 -6.18 12.06
C ASP A 152 -16.88 -7.12 11.70
N LYS A 153 -18.00 -6.54 11.27
CA LYS A 153 -19.16 -7.30 10.82
C LYS A 153 -18.89 -8.12 9.56
N ALA A 154 -18.10 -7.59 8.62
CA ALA A 154 -17.72 -8.31 7.40
C ALA A 154 -16.84 -9.52 7.70
N LEU A 155 -16.08 -9.48 8.80
CA LEU A 155 -15.21 -10.57 9.25
C LEU A 155 -15.92 -11.60 10.16
N GLU A 156 -17.16 -11.33 10.59
CA GLU A 156 -17.91 -12.28 11.41
C GLU A 156 -18.01 -13.65 10.71
N GLY A 157 -17.54 -14.68 11.40
CA GLY A 157 -17.58 -16.07 10.91
C GLY A 157 -16.40 -16.48 10.03
N LEU A 158 -15.47 -15.60 9.70
CA LEU A 158 -14.21 -15.99 9.10
C LEU A 158 -13.31 -16.67 10.14
N VAL A 159 -12.77 -17.82 9.77
CA VAL A 159 -11.86 -18.59 10.64
C VAL A 159 -10.52 -18.80 9.95
N GLY A 160 -9.44 -18.86 10.73
CA GLY A 160 -8.11 -19.21 10.25
C GLY A 160 -7.15 -18.03 10.10
N HIS A 161 -7.63 -16.78 10.06
CA HIS A 161 -6.81 -15.57 9.97
C HIS A 161 -7.35 -14.47 10.87
N THR A 162 -6.45 -13.62 11.34
CA THR A 162 -6.78 -12.37 12.02
C THR A 162 -6.48 -11.21 11.09
N TYR A 163 -7.39 -10.25 10.99
CA TYR A 163 -7.23 -9.05 10.17
C TYR A 163 -7.25 -7.82 11.05
N GLU A 164 -6.40 -6.86 10.73
CA GLU A 164 -6.34 -5.56 11.37
C GLU A 164 -6.50 -4.47 10.31
N GLN A 165 -7.34 -3.48 10.58
CA GLN A 165 -7.46 -2.31 9.72
C GLN A 165 -6.23 -1.42 9.90
N ILE A 166 -5.54 -1.12 8.80
CA ILE A 166 -4.38 -0.22 8.79
C ILE A 166 -4.83 1.18 8.39
N ALA A 167 -5.64 1.30 7.35
CA ALA A 167 -6.06 2.57 6.79
C ALA A 167 -7.36 2.42 6.01
N ILE A 168 -8.06 3.52 5.76
CA ILE A 168 -9.16 3.61 4.79
C ILE A 168 -8.65 4.39 3.57
N LEU A 169 -8.71 3.78 2.39
CA LEU A 169 -8.14 4.34 1.17
C LEU A 169 -9.22 4.93 0.23
N GLY A 170 -10.42 4.36 0.27
CA GLY A 170 -11.47 4.81 -0.65
C GLY A 170 -12.85 4.32 -0.27
N THR A 171 -13.84 4.92 -0.90
CA THR A 171 -15.26 4.60 -0.74
C THR A 171 -15.98 4.51 -2.08
N GLN A 172 -17.06 3.76 -2.11
CA GLN A 172 -17.94 3.63 -3.26
C GLN A 172 -19.38 3.68 -2.80
N VAL A 173 -20.18 4.56 -3.40
CA VAL A 173 -21.62 4.63 -3.14
C VAL A 173 -22.36 3.73 -4.11
N VAL A 174 -23.09 2.77 -3.55
CA VAL A 174 -23.95 1.81 -4.28
C VAL A 174 -25.34 1.81 -3.64
N SER A 175 -25.98 0.66 -3.48
CA SER A 175 -27.18 0.55 -2.60
C SER A 175 -26.79 0.49 -1.11
N GLY A 176 -25.76 1.25 -0.72
CA GLY A 176 -25.08 1.29 0.57
C GLY A 176 -23.71 1.92 0.36
N MET A 177 -22.73 1.54 1.19
CA MET A 177 -21.36 2.01 1.07
C MET A 177 -20.40 0.82 1.01
N ASN A 178 -19.47 0.83 0.06
CA ASN A 178 -18.29 -0.03 0.06
C ASN A 178 -17.10 0.80 0.56
N TYR A 179 -16.21 0.15 1.29
CA TYR A 179 -14.97 0.73 1.82
C TYR A 179 -13.78 -0.12 1.37
N CYS A 180 -12.64 0.54 1.10
CA CYS A 180 -11.36 -0.08 0.80
C CYS A 180 -10.29 0.40 1.79
#